data_e9e575c927f22fdf3dd0ccf4b03c22e5
#
_entry.id   e9e575c927f22fdf3dd0ccf4b03c22e5
#
_cell.length_a   1.000
_cell.length_b   1.000
_cell.length_c   1.000
_cell.angle_alpha   90.00
_cell.angle_beta   90.00
_cell.angle_gamma   90.00
#
_symmetry.space_group_name_H-M   'P 1'
#
loop_
_entity.id
_entity.type
_entity.pdbx_description
1 polymer ?
#
loop_
_entity_poly.entity_id
_entity_poly.type
_entity_poly.pdbx_seq_one_letter_code
_entity_poly.pdbx_strand_id
1 'polypeptide(L)'
;MKRIIYLSLMLIAIIITICACDNNQEQINENFEIDNGQLTNQIENTNNIIESSEDENLEEVIKEIIEESGEANVEVTESVEKDKSGDAQSQTILVSATNLSNKTNAWGFVRQKNEVRPQFSAGYTKVLDDYEGIYAGNKDEKVIYLTFDEGYENGYTGAILDALKEKDCPATFFVTKPYVKQNQELVQRMIDEGHIVGNHTVNHPSMPEVTDDEKLKNEVMGLHEYVKELYDYEMEYLRPPKGEYSERTVAISKELGYKTVLWSSAYDDWDVNKQGRLEYAKKMIVNYVHNGCVMLLHAVSKDNTELLGEIIDELRNKGYEFRSLEEFQY
;
A
#
# COMPACT_ATOMS: atom_id res chain seq x y z
N MET A 1 -4.34 -25.26 -29.02
CA MET A 1 -4.13 -25.25 -27.56
C MET A 1 -2.83 -25.96 -27.15
N LYS A 2 -2.63 -27.26 -27.39
CA LYS A 2 -1.38 -27.98 -26.98
C LYS A 2 -0.07 -27.31 -27.43
N ARG A 3 0.02 -26.66 -28.60
CA ARG A 3 1.24 -25.97 -29.07
C ARG A 3 1.57 -24.67 -28.31
N ILE A 4 0.57 -23.97 -27.80
CA ILE A 4 0.77 -22.73 -27.04
C ILE A 4 1.21 -23.06 -25.62
N ILE A 5 0.66 -24.10 -25.02
CA ILE A 5 1.06 -24.62 -23.70
C ILE A 5 2.53 -25.12 -23.76
N TYR A 6 2.91 -25.85 -24.81
CA TYR A 6 4.31 -26.31 -25.00
C TYR A 6 5.30 -25.15 -25.17
N LEU A 7 4.93 -24.06 -25.84
CA LEU A 7 5.79 -22.87 -25.96
C LEU A 7 5.96 -22.14 -24.61
N SER A 8 4.90 -22.01 -23.83
CA SER A 8 4.94 -21.38 -22.48
C SER A 8 5.79 -22.23 -21.51
N LEU A 9 5.60 -23.54 -21.52
CA LEU A 9 6.37 -24.48 -20.69
C LEU A 9 7.85 -24.55 -21.10
N MET A 10 8.15 -24.46 -22.39
CA MET A 10 9.55 -24.38 -22.87
C MET A 10 10.23 -23.08 -22.44
N LEU A 11 9.51 -21.96 -22.38
CA LEU A 11 10.07 -20.69 -21.91
C LEU A 11 10.38 -20.73 -20.41
N ILE A 12 9.50 -21.32 -19.60
CA ILE A 12 9.70 -21.51 -18.15
C ILE A 12 10.88 -22.45 -17.89
N ALA A 13 11.00 -23.58 -18.63
CA ALA A 13 12.12 -24.50 -18.51
C ALA A 13 13.46 -23.86 -18.91
N ILE A 14 13.49 -22.96 -19.90
CA ILE A 14 14.70 -22.23 -20.31
C ILE A 14 15.14 -21.25 -19.23
N ILE A 15 14.21 -20.55 -18.56
CA ILE A 15 14.51 -19.62 -17.47
C ILE A 15 15.07 -20.37 -16.26
N ILE A 16 14.51 -21.52 -15.90
CA ILE A 16 14.98 -22.37 -14.80
C ILE A 16 16.38 -22.95 -15.10
N THR A 17 16.64 -23.36 -16.34
CA THR A 17 17.96 -23.91 -16.75
C THR A 17 19.08 -22.84 -16.71
N ILE A 18 18.75 -21.58 -16.95
CA ILE A 18 19.73 -20.48 -16.87
C ILE A 18 20.10 -20.18 -15.41
N CYS A 19 19.15 -20.27 -14.46
CA CYS A 19 19.45 -20.06 -13.04
C CYS A 19 20.22 -21.21 -12.37
N ALA A 20 20.18 -22.43 -12.92
CA ALA A 20 20.84 -23.61 -12.34
C ALA A 20 22.32 -23.79 -12.75
N CYS A 21 22.85 -22.99 -13.68
CA CYS A 21 24.21 -23.18 -14.25
C CYS A 21 25.29 -22.25 -13.73
N ASP A 22 25.04 -21.34 -12.78
CA ASP A 22 26.03 -20.33 -12.41
C ASP A 22 26.61 -20.50 -11.00
N ASN A 23 27.59 -21.39 -10.88
CA ASN A 23 28.56 -21.41 -9.77
C ASN A 23 29.88 -20.71 -10.14
N ASN A 24 29.87 -19.73 -11.04
CA ASN A 24 31.02 -18.87 -11.34
C ASN A 24 30.60 -17.39 -11.32
N GLN A 25 30.59 -16.80 -10.14
CA GLN A 25 30.50 -15.36 -9.95
C GLN A 25 31.82 -14.72 -10.37
N GLU A 26 31.95 -14.22 -11.60
CA GLU A 26 32.83 -13.05 -11.85
C GLU A 26 32.72 -12.39 -13.22
N GLN A 27 31.88 -12.80 -14.16
CA GLN A 27 31.89 -12.13 -15.47
C GLN A 27 30.56 -12.04 -16.24
N ILE A 28 29.40 -11.88 -15.62
CA ILE A 28 28.18 -11.49 -16.36
C ILE A 28 27.41 -10.45 -15.54
N ASN A 29 27.93 -9.24 -15.45
CA ASN A 29 27.25 -8.08 -14.87
C ASN A 29 26.86 -7.03 -15.92
N GLU A 30 26.56 -7.44 -17.13
CA GLU A 30 25.97 -6.55 -18.13
C GLU A 30 24.87 -7.29 -18.90
N ASN A 31 23.60 -6.82 -18.70
CA ASN A 31 22.41 -7.10 -19.51
C ASN A 31 21.59 -8.36 -19.27
N PHE A 32 21.06 -8.58 -18.05
CA PHE A 32 19.79 -9.27 -17.89
C PHE A 32 19.12 -8.81 -16.58
N GLU A 33 18.44 -7.67 -16.59
CA GLU A 33 17.37 -7.38 -15.64
C GLU A 33 16.17 -8.26 -16.05
N ILE A 34 15.91 -9.32 -15.27
CA ILE A 34 14.65 -10.06 -15.38
C ILE A 34 13.61 -9.17 -14.71
N ASP A 35 12.66 -8.68 -15.50
CA ASP A 35 11.53 -7.92 -15.03
C ASP A 35 10.59 -8.84 -14.21
N ASN A 36 10.69 -8.74 -12.88
CA ASN A 36 9.87 -9.51 -11.94
C ASN A 36 8.36 -9.23 -12.11
N GLY A 37 7.97 -8.03 -12.56
CA GLY A 37 6.58 -7.71 -12.88
C GLY A 37 6.03 -8.52 -14.07
N GLN A 38 6.86 -8.83 -15.06
CA GLN A 38 6.46 -9.72 -16.17
C GLN A 38 6.28 -11.17 -15.69
N LEU A 39 7.07 -11.63 -14.72
CA LEU A 39 6.94 -12.99 -14.17
C LEU A 39 5.66 -13.14 -13.35
N THR A 40 5.32 -12.14 -12.53
CA THR A 40 4.08 -12.12 -11.75
C THR A 40 2.86 -12.09 -12.66
N ASN A 41 2.83 -11.22 -13.67
CA ASN A 41 1.75 -11.18 -14.67
C ASN A 41 1.66 -12.47 -15.49
N GLN A 42 2.77 -13.18 -15.72
CA GLN A 42 2.74 -14.48 -16.40
C GLN A 42 2.18 -15.58 -15.50
N ILE A 43 2.47 -15.56 -14.20
CA ILE A 43 1.91 -16.47 -13.21
C ILE A 43 0.41 -16.24 -13.06
N GLU A 44 -0.06 -15.00 -12.93
CA GLU A 44 -1.48 -14.65 -12.89
C GLU A 44 -2.22 -15.07 -14.17
N ASN A 45 -1.62 -14.84 -15.36
CA ASN A 45 -2.18 -15.32 -16.61
C ASN A 45 -2.21 -16.85 -16.73
N THR A 46 -1.23 -17.54 -16.15
CA THR A 46 -1.19 -19.00 -16.11
C THR A 46 -2.27 -19.54 -15.17
N ASN A 47 -2.47 -18.93 -14.01
CA ASN A 47 -3.53 -19.26 -13.06
C ASN A 47 -4.91 -19.05 -13.67
N ASN A 48 -5.15 -17.95 -14.37
CA ASN A 48 -6.41 -17.69 -15.09
C ASN A 48 -6.69 -18.73 -16.22
N ILE A 49 -5.64 -19.30 -16.82
CA ILE A 49 -5.75 -20.37 -17.84
C ILE A 49 -6.07 -21.71 -17.17
N ILE A 50 -5.49 -21.95 -15.99
CA ILE A 50 -5.73 -23.17 -15.17
C ILE A 50 -7.18 -23.18 -14.67
N GLU A 51 -7.68 -22.06 -14.14
CA GLU A 51 -9.08 -21.93 -13.68
C GLU A 51 -10.13 -22.12 -14.80
N SER A 52 -9.74 -21.94 -16.05
CA SER A 52 -10.64 -22.10 -17.21
C SER A 52 -10.59 -23.47 -17.88
N SER A 53 -9.77 -24.42 -17.42
CA SER A 53 -9.61 -25.73 -18.04
C SER A 53 -10.33 -26.84 -17.23
N GLU A 54 -11.29 -27.50 -17.88
CA GLU A 54 -12.03 -28.66 -17.35
C GLU A 54 -11.24 -29.99 -17.47
N ASP A 55 -9.90 -30.02 -17.41
CA ASP A 55 -9.08 -31.21 -17.71
C ASP A 55 -8.60 -31.86 -16.41
N GLU A 56 -9.12 -33.08 -16.13
CA GLU A 56 -8.80 -33.95 -14.97
C GLU A 56 -7.31 -34.35 -14.84
N ASN A 57 -6.42 -33.89 -15.73
CA ASN A 57 -5.01 -34.28 -15.80
C ASN A 57 -4.03 -33.16 -15.41
N LEU A 58 -4.52 -32.05 -14.87
CA LEU A 58 -3.72 -30.87 -14.59
C LEU A 58 -2.77 -31.06 -13.38
N GLU A 59 -3.23 -31.79 -12.36
CA GLU A 59 -2.43 -32.11 -11.17
C GLU A 59 -1.20 -32.97 -11.52
N GLU A 60 -1.35 -33.89 -12.47
CA GLU A 60 -0.24 -34.76 -12.89
C GLU A 60 0.80 -33.96 -13.69
N VAL A 61 0.36 -33.00 -14.50
CA VAL A 61 1.25 -32.08 -15.24
C VAL A 61 1.99 -31.12 -14.30
N ILE A 62 1.32 -30.60 -13.26
CA ILE A 62 1.96 -29.74 -12.27
C ILE A 62 3.00 -30.52 -11.44
N LYS A 63 2.70 -31.77 -11.07
CA LYS A 63 3.64 -32.65 -10.39
C LYS A 63 4.87 -32.97 -11.22
N GLU A 64 4.70 -33.30 -12.52
CA GLU A 64 5.82 -33.51 -13.45
C GLU A 64 6.70 -32.27 -13.58
N ILE A 65 6.13 -31.07 -13.65
CA ILE A 65 6.87 -29.80 -13.72
C ILE A 65 7.69 -29.54 -12.44
N ILE A 66 7.15 -29.87 -11.27
CA ILE A 66 7.84 -29.72 -9.98
C ILE A 66 8.96 -30.74 -9.85
N GLU A 67 8.76 -32.00 -10.28
CA GLU A 67 9.79 -33.03 -10.24
C GLU A 67 10.92 -32.80 -11.25
N GLU A 68 10.67 -32.24 -12.43
CA GLU A 68 11.70 -31.91 -13.41
C GLU A 68 12.49 -30.62 -13.06
N SER A 69 11.93 -29.69 -12.28
CA SER A 69 12.58 -28.40 -11.94
C SER A 69 13.60 -28.47 -10.81
N GLY A 70 13.66 -29.59 -10.08
CA GLY A 70 14.75 -30.04 -9.19
C GLY A 70 15.37 -29.04 -8.23
N GLU A 71 14.67 -28.05 -7.69
CA GLU A 71 15.07 -27.13 -6.60
C GLU A 71 14.45 -25.71 -6.75
N ALA A 72 13.20 -25.60 -7.11
CA ALA A 72 12.44 -24.41 -6.76
C ALA A 72 11.51 -24.77 -5.59
N ASN A 73 11.63 -24.10 -4.45
CA ASN A 73 10.67 -24.24 -3.36
C ASN A 73 9.34 -23.63 -3.81
N VAL A 74 8.53 -24.41 -4.49
CA VAL A 74 7.15 -24.09 -4.81
C VAL A 74 6.30 -24.80 -3.75
N GLU A 75 5.76 -24.05 -2.82
CA GLU A 75 4.83 -24.58 -1.83
C GLU A 75 3.42 -24.48 -2.41
N VAL A 76 2.84 -25.63 -2.76
CA VAL A 76 1.45 -25.71 -3.22
C VAL A 76 0.58 -25.97 -2.00
N THR A 77 -0.16 -24.96 -1.56
CA THR A 77 -1.14 -25.15 -0.47
C THR A 77 -2.52 -25.37 -1.06
N GLU A 78 -3.09 -26.53 -0.79
CA GLU A 78 -4.45 -26.90 -1.12
C GLU A 78 -5.39 -26.42 -0.01
N SER A 79 -6.22 -25.40 -0.25
CA SER A 79 -7.29 -25.01 0.67
C SER A 79 -8.62 -25.52 0.14
N VAL A 80 -9.19 -26.52 0.81
CA VAL A 80 -10.53 -27.05 0.52
C VAL A 80 -11.54 -26.39 1.45
N GLU A 81 -12.23 -25.36 1.00
CA GLU A 81 -13.44 -24.87 1.68
C GLU A 81 -14.63 -25.76 1.32
N LYS A 82 -15.21 -26.42 2.31
CA LYS A 82 -16.44 -27.17 2.17
C LYS A 82 -17.63 -26.26 2.42
N ASP A 83 -18.29 -25.82 1.38
CA ASP A 83 -19.61 -25.23 1.50
C ASP A 83 -20.68 -26.32 1.66
N LYS A 84 -21.72 -26.02 2.48
CA LYS A 84 -22.76 -26.98 2.90
C LYS A 84 -23.86 -27.21 1.85
N SER A 85 -23.69 -26.75 0.62
CA SER A 85 -24.71 -26.80 -0.44
C SER A 85 -24.38 -27.73 -1.62
N GLY A 86 -23.50 -28.67 -1.52
CA GLY A 86 -23.46 -29.86 -2.40
C GLY A 86 -23.29 -29.67 -3.90
N ASP A 87 -22.92 -28.50 -4.39
CA ASP A 87 -22.67 -28.21 -5.81
C ASP A 87 -21.18 -27.97 -6.08
N ALA A 88 -20.77 -28.30 -7.31
CA ALA A 88 -19.41 -28.45 -7.80
C ALA A 88 -18.37 -27.46 -7.22
N GLN A 89 -17.33 -28.00 -6.59
CA GLN A 89 -16.21 -27.27 -6.02
C GLN A 89 -15.32 -26.69 -7.14
N SER A 90 -15.13 -25.37 -7.12
CA SER A 90 -14.00 -24.73 -7.79
C SER A 90 -12.77 -24.86 -6.89
N GLN A 91 -11.74 -25.56 -7.34
CA GLN A 91 -10.45 -25.64 -6.64
C GLN A 91 -9.60 -24.44 -7.08
N THR A 92 -9.30 -23.55 -6.15
CA THR A 92 -8.35 -22.46 -6.39
C THR A 92 -6.96 -22.91 -5.94
N ILE A 93 -6.04 -23.09 -6.88
CA ILE A 93 -4.65 -23.40 -6.60
C ILE A 93 -3.90 -22.08 -6.45
N LEU A 94 -3.53 -21.73 -5.24
CA LEU A 94 -2.69 -20.54 -4.96
C LEU A 94 -1.21 -20.94 -5.13
N VAL A 95 -0.58 -20.46 -6.19
CA VAL A 95 0.86 -20.56 -6.38
C VAL A 95 1.52 -19.35 -5.73
N SER A 96 2.09 -19.55 -4.54
CA SER A 96 2.83 -18.49 -3.85
C SER A 96 4.23 -18.36 -4.42
N ALA A 97 4.54 -17.22 -5.03
CA ALA A 97 5.91 -16.90 -5.45
C ALA A 97 6.73 -16.45 -4.24
N THR A 98 7.56 -17.34 -3.68
CA THR A 98 8.30 -17.14 -2.42
C THR A 98 9.54 -16.24 -2.50
N ASN A 99 9.74 -15.44 -3.55
CA ASN A 99 10.97 -14.66 -3.74
C ASN A 99 10.77 -13.15 -3.92
N LEU A 100 9.75 -12.56 -3.28
CA LEU A 100 9.59 -11.10 -3.31
C LEU A 100 10.73 -10.40 -2.56
N SER A 101 11.25 -9.33 -3.13
CA SER A 101 12.32 -8.57 -2.52
C SER A 101 11.86 -7.93 -1.18
N ASN A 102 12.59 -8.21 -0.11
CA ASN A 102 12.37 -7.54 1.17
C ASN A 102 13.36 -6.37 1.41
N LYS A 103 13.99 -5.87 0.33
CA LYS A 103 14.84 -4.69 0.43
C LYS A 103 13.99 -3.48 0.83
N THR A 104 14.38 -2.83 1.92
CA THR A 104 13.68 -1.65 2.43
C THR A 104 13.81 -0.47 1.47
N ASN A 105 12.67 0.08 1.06
CA ASN A 105 12.55 1.40 0.47
C ASN A 105 12.10 2.37 1.55
N ALA A 106 12.85 3.45 1.76
CA ALA A 106 12.45 4.56 2.61
C ALA A 106 11.86 5.65 1.70
N TRP A 107 10.55 5.89 1.80
CA TRP A 107 9.82 6.81 0.94
C TRP A 107 10.40 8.22 1.00
N GLY A 108 10.58 8.82 -0.15
CA GLY A 108 11.06 10.19 -0.26
C GLY A 108 10.92 10.74 -1.67
N PHE A 109 10.89 12.06 -1.77
CA PHE A 109 10.74 12.78 -3.03
C PHE A 109 11.42 14.15 -2.97
N VAL A 110 11.72 14.71 -4.14
CA VAL A 110 12.26 16.07 -4.26
C VAL A 110 11.12 17.05 -4.48
N ARG A 111 10.84 17.89 -3.47
CA ARG A 111 9.77 18.89 -3.52
C ARG A 111 10.02 19.90 -4.63
N GLN A 112 8.94 20.30 -5.29
CA GLN A 112 8.91 21.37 -6.29
C GLN A 112 7.96 22.47 -5.84
N LYS A 113 8.29 23.73 -6.15
CA LYS A 113 7.41 24.89 -5.88
C LYS A 113 6.49 25.16 -7.06
N ASN A 114 5.58 26.14 -6.86
CA ASN A 114 4.73 26.69 -7.91
C ASN A 114 3.80 25.63 -8.54
N GLU A 115 3.20 24.80 -7.70
CA GLU A 115 2.22 23.78 -8.10
C GLU A 115 2.82 22.68 -9.02
N VAL A 116 4.15 22.59 -9.08
CA VAL A 116 4.84 21.56 -9.84
C VAL A 116 4.91 20.25 -9.01
N ARG A 117 4.52 19.15 -9.65
CA ARG A 117 4.57 17.82 -9.04
C ARG A 117 5.99 17.47 -8.57
N PRO A 118 6.18 16.90 -7.37
CA PRO A 118 7.49 16.51 -6.89
C PRO A 118 8.12 15.43 -7.79
N GLN A 119 9.45 15.35 -7.75
CA GLN A 119 10.18 14.29 -8.43
C GLN A 119 10.29 13.07 -7.52
N PHE A 120 9.83 11.94 -7.99
CA PHE A 120 9.93 10.64 -7.33
C PHE A 120 11.08 9.84 -7.89
N SER A 121 11.71 8.99 -7.06
CA SER A 121 12.67 8.01 -7.54
C SER A 121 11.94 6.84 -8.19
N ALA A 122 12.29 6.51 -9.42
CA ALA A 122 11.70 5.38 -10.15
C ALA A 122 11.85 4.04 -9.39
N GLY A 123 12.96 3.87 -8.63
CA GLY A 123 13.16 2.67 -7.82
C GLY A 123 12.17 2.55 -6.65
N TYR A 124 11.59 3.66 -6.18
CA TYR A 124 10.56 3.65 -5.13
C TYR A 124 9.16 3.49 -5.72
N THR A 125 8.86 4.26 -6.79
CA THR A 125 7.51 4.22 -7.38
C THR A 125 7.21 2.90 -8.08
N LYS A 126 8.21 2.23 -8.69
CA LYS A 126 7.98 0.96 -9.39
C LYS A 126 7.24 -0.07 -8.54
N VAL A 127 7.69 -0.29 -7.31
CA VAL A 127 7.02 -1.23 -6.39
C VAL A 127 5.57 -0.80 -6.11
N LEU A 128 5.35 0.50 -5.91
CA LEU A 128 4.00 1.01 -5.65
C LEU A 128 3.11 0.90 -6.90
N ASP A 129 3.65 1.21 -8.07
CA ASP A 129 2.93 1.16 -9.35
C ASP A 129 2.54 -0.29 -9.69
N ASP A 130 3.44 -1.27 -9.46
CA ASP A 130 3.19 -2.70 -9.69
C ASP A 130 2.06 -3.27 -8.81
N TYR A 131 1.83 -2.69 -7.63
CA TYR A 131 0.81 -3.14 -6.67
C TYR A 131 -0.31 -2.11 -6.45
N GLU A 132 -0.50 -1.17 -7.37
CA GLU A 132 -1.55 -0.14 -7.31
C GLU A 132 -1.49 0.73 -6.05
N GLY A 133 -0.27 1.02 -5.58
CA GLY A 133 -0.03 1.90 -4.45
C GLY A 133 -0.35 3.36 -4.76
N ILE A 134 -0.89 4.05 -3.79
CA ILE A 134 -1.29 5.46 -3.88
C ILE A 134 -0.19 6.34 -3.30
N TYR A 135 0.32 7.31 -4.05
CA TYR A 135 1.26 8.32 -3.55
C TYR A 135 1.07 9.70 -4.16
N ALA A 136 0.46 9.79 -5.34
CA ALA A 136 0.06 11.02 -5.99
C ALA A 136 -0.96 10.71 -7.09
N GLY A 137 -2.09 11.41 -7.10
CA GLY A 137 -3.19 11.23 -8.03
C GLY A 137 -2.96 11.88 -9.40
N ASN A 138 -4.04 12.08 -10.15
CA ASN A 138 -4.02 12.63 -11.50
C ASN A 138 -3.31 14.00 -11.56
N LYS A 139 -2.26 14.10 -12.37
CA LYS A 139 -1.44 15.34 -12.52
C LYS A 139 -2.16 16.49 -13.21
N ASP A 140 -3.26 16.23 -13.88
CA ASP A 140 -4.02 17.22 -14.64
C ASP A 140 -5.23 17.78 -13.84
N GLU A 141 -5.48 17.23 -12.61
CA GLU A 141 -6.57 17.67 -11.75
C GLU A 141 -6.07 18.38 -10.50
N LYS A 142 -6.65 19.56 -10.22
CA LYS A 142 -6.41 20.29 -8.97
C LYS A 142 -7.14 19.65 -7.80
N VAL A 143 -6.72 18.45 -7.43
CA VAL A 143 -7.28 17.67 -6.32
C VAL A 143 -6.23 17.46 -5.24
N ILE A 144 -6.68 17.52 -3.99
CA ILE A 144 -5.89 17.22 -2.80
C ILE A 144 -6.61 16.10 -2.02
N TYR A 145 -5.87 15.05 -1.69
CA TYR A 145 -6.28 14.01 -0.76
C TYR A 145 -5.58 14.28 0.57
N LEU A 146 -6.33 14.82 1.53
CA LEU A 146 -5.80 15.20 2.83
C LEU A 146 -5.71 13.98 3.75
N THR A 147 -4.55 13.74 4.34
CA THR A 147 -4.32 12.57 5.20
C THR A 147 -3.55 12.95 6.46
N PHE A 148 -3.85 12.25 7.55
CA PHE A 148 -3.20 12.41 8.85
C PHE A 148 -2.67 11.07 9.34
N ASP A 149 -1.48 11.07 9.96
CA ASP A 149 -0.95 9.92 10.68
C ASP A 149 -1.12 10.11 12.18
N GLU A 150 -1.77 9.12 12.84
CA GLU A 150 -2.20 9.16 14.24
C GLU A 150 -1.50 8.06 15.05
N GLY A 151 -0.29 8.32 15.48
CA GLY A 151 0.45 7.43 16.36
C GLY A 151 0.04 7.55 17.83
N TYR A 152 -0.25 8.77 18.29
CA TYR A 152 -0.73 9.12 19.63
C TYR A 152 -1.44 10.47 19.60
N GLU A 153 -2.33 10.73 20.58
CA GLU A 153 -3.06 11.97 20.74
C GLU A 153 -2.22 13.02 21.50
N ASN A 154 -2.26 14.27 21.06
CA ASN A 154 -1.60 15.40 21.69
C ASN A 154 -2.57 16.55 22.05
N GLY A 155 -3.86 16.27 22.09
CA GLY A 155 -4.92 17.21 22.44
C GLY A 155 -5.45 18.04 21.26
N TYR A 156 -5.11 17.70 20.01
CA TYR A 156 -5.43 18.52 18.85
C TYR A 156 -6.40 17.86 17.85
N THR A 157 -6.53 16.55 17.83
CA THR A 157 -7.37 15.84 16.85
C THR A 157 -8.82 16.31 16.89
N GLY A 158 -9.37 16.58 18.08
CA GLY A 158 -10.73 17.10 18.21
C GLY A 158 -10.94 18.44 17.47
N ALA A 159 -9.99 19.37 17.59
CA ALA A 159 -10.05 20.67 16.91
C ALA A 159 -9.79 20.56 15.40
N ILE A 160 -8.98 19.59 14.97
CA ILE A 160 -8.79 19.26 13.54
C ILE A 160 -10.10 18.76 12.93
N LEU A 161 -10.80 17.84 13.59
CA LEU A 161 -12.11 17.36 13.16
C LEU A 161 -13.15 18.49 13.11
N ASP A 162 -13.15 19.40 14.10
CA ASP A 162 -14.02 20.59 14.08
C ASP A 162 -13.76 21.47 12.83
N ALA A 163 -12.49 21.71 12.50
CA ALA A 163 -12.12 22.49 11.32
C ALA A 163 -12.50 21.80 10.01
N LEU A 164 -12.29 20.47 9.90
CA LEU A 164 -12.67 19.66 8.73
C LEU A 164 -14.18 19.71 8.52
N LYS A 165 -14.95 19.55 9.59
CA LYS A 165 -16.42 19.61 9.58
C LYS A 165 -16.92 20.99 9.17
N GLU A 166 -16.36 22.08 9.75
CA GLU A 166 -16.70 23.45 9.38
C GLU A 166 -16.46 23.72 7.90
N LYS A 167 -15.39 23.15 7.36
CA LYS A 167 -14.99 23.34 5.96
C LYS A 167 -15.58 22.30 5.00
N ASP A 168 -16.39 21.35 5.46
CA ASP A 168 -16.86 20.23 4.62
C ASP A 168 -15.69 19.63 3.81
N CYS A 169 -14.65 19.20 4.52
CA CYS A 169 -13.40 18.72 3.95
C CYS A 169 -13.15 17.27 4.34
N PRO A 170 -13.20 16.31 3.40
CA PRO A 170 -12.91 14.92 3.69
C PRO A 170 -11.42 14.73 4.00
N ALA A 171 -11.10 13.76 4.87
CA ALA A 171 -9.74 13.39 5.20
C ALA A 171 -9.64 11.89 5.47
N THR A 172 -8.40 11.38 5.46
CA THR A 172 -8.08 10.01 5.89
C THR A 172 -7.15 10.05 7.10
N PHE A 173 -7.50 9.32 8.16
CA PHE A 173 -6.70 9.20 9.37
C PHE A 173 -6.11 7.80 9.47
N PHE A 174 -4.79 7.68 9.33
CA PHE A 174 -4.07 6.41 9.51
C PHE A 174 -3.74 6.23 10.98
N VAL A 175 -4.47 5.35 11.65
CA VAL A 175 -4.42 5.16 13.10
C VAL A 175 -3.62 3.92 13.48
N THR A 176 -2.90 3.97 14.61
CA THR A 176 -2.30 2.80 15.24
C THR A 176 -3.24 2.17 16.26
N LYS A 177 -3.03 0.88 16.61
CA LYS A 177 -3.87 0.22 17.64
C LYS A 177 -3.82 0.91 19.01
N PRO A 178 -2.66 1.38 19.53
CA PRO A 178 -2.61 2.18 20.75
C PRO A 178 -3.44 3.46 20.66
N TYR A 179 -3.42 4.15 19.51
CA TYR A 179 -4.23 5.35 19.31
C TYR A 179 -5.72 5.04 19.44
N VAL A 180 -6.20 4.04 18.67
CA VAL A 180 -7.62 3.61 18.72
C VAL A 180 -8.03 3.22 20.13
N LYS A 181 -7.18 2.45 20.84
CA LYS A 181 -7.47 1.99 22.20
C LYS A 181 -7.66 3.13 23.20
N GLN A 182 -6.89 4.22 23.04
CA GLN A 182 -6.89 5.34 23.98
C GLN A 182 -7.88 6.44 23.61
N ASN A 183 -8.33 6.51 22.33
CA ASN A 183 -9.09 7.64 21.79
C ASN A 183 -10.34 7.16 21.02
N GLN A 184 -11.06 6.20 21.58
CA GLN A 184 -12.22 5.57 20.92
C GLN A 184 -13.27 6.59 20.46
N GLU A 185 -13.52 7.63 21.25
CA GLU A 185 -14.50 8.69 20.90
C GLU A 185 -14.04 9.51 19.69
N LEU A 186 -12.74 9.77 19.54
CA LEU A 186 -12.21 10.48 18.38
C LEU A 186 -12.31 9.62 17.12
N VAL A 187 -12.01 8.31 17.22
CA VAL A 187 -12.12 7.40 16.09
C VAL A 187 -13.58 7.22 15.66
N GLN A 188 -14.50 7.07 16.62
CA GLN A 188 -15.94 7.06 16.32
C GLN A 188 -16.36 8.34 15.60
N ARG A 189 -15.87 9.48 16.07
CA ARG A 189 -16.15 10.78 15.48
C ARG A 189 -15.59 10.89 14.04
N MET A 190 -14.38 10.35 13.75
CA MET A 190 -13.84 10.28 12.40
C MET A 190 -14.78 9.55 11.44
N ILE A 191 -15.31 8.41 11.89
CA ILE A 191 -16.25 7.59 11.11
C ILE A 191 -17.59 8.31 10.92
N ASP A 192 -18.17 8.84 12.00
CA ASP A 192 -19.48 9.50 11.98
C ASP A 192 -19.48 10.79 11.13
N GLU A 193 -18.33 11.47 11.02
CA GLU A 193 -18.16 12.67 10.21
C GLU A 193 -17.74 12.36 8.76
N GLY A 194 -17.71 11.07 8.36
CA GLY A 194 -17.47 10.63 6.99
C GLY A 194 -15.99 10.64 6.56
N HIS A 195 -15.07 10.63 7.52
CA HIS A 195 -13.65 10.47 7.22
C HIS A 195 -13.28 9.00 7.11
N ILE A 196 -12.23 8.71 6.32
CA ILE A 196 -11.67 7.36 6.24
C ILE A 196 -10.75 7.10 7.44
N VAL A 197 -10.94 5.96 8.09
CA VAL A 197 -10.01 5.44 9.09
C VAL A 197 -9.13 4.38 8.42
N GLY A 198 -7.86 4.71 8.21
CA GLY A 198 -6.86 3.85 7.58
C GLY A 198 -5.95 3.16 8.59
N ASN A 199 -5.36 2.06 8.18
CA ASN A 199 -4.50 1.21 8.98
C ASN A 199 -3.05 1.75 9.03
N HIS A 200 -2.51 1.96 10.23
CA HIS A 200 -1.10 2.32 10.45
C HIS A 200 -0.38 1.29 11.33
N THR A 201 -0.82 0.04 11.28
CA THR A 201 -0.35 -1.15 11.99
C THR A 201 -0.62 -1.15 13.51
N VAL A 202 -0.40 -2.31 14.13
CA VAL A 202 -0.57 -2.47 15.59
C VAL A 202 0.48 -1.68 16.37
N ASN A 203 1.78 -1.88 16.05
CA ASN A 203 2.89 -1.37 16.86
C ASN A 203 3.78 -0.35 16.13
N HIS A 204 3.42 0.08 14.93
CA HIS A 204 4.18 1.01 14.12
C HIS A 204 5.63 0.56 13.82
N PRO A 205 5.88 -0.72 13.45
CA PRO A 205 7.22 -1.18 13.09
C PRO A 205 7.63 -0.68 11.70
N SER A 206 8.93 -0.74 11.39
CA SER A 206 9.36 -0.81 9.99
C SER A 206 8.85 -2.13 9.41
N MET A 207 7.91 -2.09 8.46
CA MET A 207 7.28 -3.31 7.95
C MET A 207 8.30 -4.29 7.33
N PRO A 208 9.33 -3.85 6.57
CA PRO A 208 10.37 -4.74 6.07
C PRO A 208 11.21 -5.43 7.16
N GLU A 209 11.33 -4.82 8.36
CA GLU A 209 12.04 -5.42 9.49
C GLU A 209 11.26 -6.57 10.15
N VAL A 210 9.95 -6.65 9.91
CA VAL A 210 9.11 -7.78 10.30
C VAL A 210 9.25 -8.87 9.25
N THR A 211 10.29 -9.70 9.37
CA THR A 211 10.67 -10.70 8.36
C THR A 211 9.78 -11.94 8.30
N ASP A 212 9.00 -12.19 9.32
CA ASP A 212 8.02 -13.29 9.40
C ASP A 212 6.67 -12.80 8.85
N ASP A 213 6.12 -13.51 7.84
CA ASP A 213 4.90 -13.11 7.15
C ASP A 213 3.69 -13.12 8.07
N GLU A 214 3.54 -14.11 8.92
CA GLU A 214 2.42 -14.19 9.85
C GLU A 214 2.46 -13.05 10.88
N LYS A 215 3.66 -12.69 11.36
CA LYS A 215 3.80 -11.52 12.23
C LYS A 215 3.47 -10.23 11.50
N LEU A 216 3.86 -10.09 10.22
CA LEU A 216 3.52 -8.94 9.42
C LEU A 216 2.00 -8.86 9.17
N LYS A 217 1.36 -9.97 8.81
CA LYS A 217 -0.09 -10.07 8.68
C LYS A 217 -0.79 -9.69 10.00
N ASN A 218 -0.28 -10.14 11.13
CA ASN A 218 -0.81 -9.78 12.46
C ASN A 218 -0.62 -8.30 12.82
N GLU A 219 0.44 -7.64 12.35
CA GLU A 219 0.59 -6.18 12.50
C GLU A 219 -0.51 -5.41 11.73
N VAL A 220 -0.97 -5.93 10.61
CA VAL A 220 -2.03 -5.33 9.81
C VAL A 220 -3.41 -5.75 10.33
N MET A 221 -3.69 -7.05 10.35
CA MET A 221 -5.02 -7.58 10.67
C MET A 221 -5.38 -7.43 12.15
N GLY A 222 -4.40 -7.44 13.05
CA GLY A 222 -4.66 -7.25 14.47
C GLY A 222 -5.17 -5.85 14.84
N LEU A 223 -4.96 -4.85 13.97
CA LEU A 223 -5.62 -3.54 14.07
C LEU A 223 -6.97 -3.56 13.35
N HIS A 224 -7.02 -4.15 12.15
CA HIS A 224 -8.24 -4.27 11.36
C HIS A 224 -9.40 -4.90 12.17
N GLU A 225 -9.15 -6.09 12.71
CA GLU A 225 -10.13 -6.83 13.52
C GLU A 225 -10.55 -6.05 14.77
N TYR A 226 -9.62 -5.34 15.40
CA TYR A 226 -9.91 -4.52 16.57
C TYR A 226 -10.85 -3.34 16.24
N VAL A 227 -10.62 -2.66 15.12
CA VAL A 227 -11.48 -1.56 14.64
C VAL A 227 -12.83 -2.09 14.20
N LYS A 228 -12.86 -3.22 13.49
CA LYS A 228 -14.10 -3.89 13.08
C LYS A 228 -14.96 -4.32 14.28
N GLU A 229 -14.35 -4.88 15.31
CA GLU A 229 -15.06 -5.27 16.54
C GLU A 229 -15.70 -4.06 17.26
N LEU A 230 -15.01 -2.93 17.30
CA LEU A 230 -15.48 -1.75 18.03
C LEU A 230 -16.52 -0.92 17.27
N TYR A 231 -16.37 -0.81 15.94
CA TYR A 231 -17.12 0.18 15.14
C TYR A 231 -17.90 -0.43 13.98
N ASP A 232 -17.82 -1.76 13.74
CA ASP A 232 -18.34 -2.41 12.53
C ASP A 232 -17.82 -1.74 11.24
N TYR A 233 -16.53 -1.34 11.26
CA TYR A 233 -15.87 -0.58 10.19
C TYR A 233 -14.74 -1.40 9.56
N GLU A 234 -14.75 -1.52 8.21
CA GLU A 234 -13.73 -2.22 7.43
C GLU A 234 -12.67 -1.20 6.96
N MET A 235 -11.40 -1.49 7.24
CA MET A 235 -10.29 -0.66 6.82
C MET A 235 -9.75 -1.13 5.46
N GLU A 236 -9.69 -0.24 4.46
CA GLU A 236 -9.24 -0.58 3.09
C GLU A 236 -7.89 0.04 2.73
N TYR A 237 -7.43 1.05 3.47
CA TYR A 237 -6.21 1.78 3.20
C TYR A 237 -5.18 1.52 4.28
N LEU A 238 -3.93 1.24 3.87
CA LEU A 238 -2.81 1.04 4.78
C LEU A 238 -1.69 2.02 4.45
N ARG A 239 -1.15 2.67 5.47
CA ARG A 239 0.08 3.45 5.32
C ARG A 239 1.22 2.76 6.07
N PRO A 240 2.31 2.39 5.37
CA PRO A 240 3.47 1.83 6.01
C PRO A 240 4.07 2.81 7.02
N PRO A 241 4.30 2.40 8.28
CA PRO A 241 4.99 3.23 9.26
C PRO A 241 6.32 3.77 8.73
N LYS A 242 6.62 5.04 9.05
CA LYS A 242 7.84 5.75 8.63
C LYS A 242 7.98 5.91 7.11
N GLY A 243 7.00 5.48 6.30
CA GLY A 243 7.12 5.36 4.86
C GLY A 243 8.10 4.27 4.43
N GLU A 244 8.34 3.27 5.26
CA GLU A 244 9.25 2.17 4.99
C GLU A 244 8.48 0.93 4.51
N TYR A 245 8.79 0.47 3.31
CA TYR A 245 8.14 -0.65 2.66
C TYR A 245 9.12 -1.45 1.81
N SER A 246 8.74 -2.64 1.41
CA SER A 246 9.42 -3.48 0.43
C SER A 246 8.38 -4.04 -0.54
N GLU A 247 8.83 -4.63 -1.64
CA GLU A 247 7.94 -5.35 -2.55
C GLU A 247 7.12 -6.40 -1.79
N ARG A 248 7.78 -7.23 -0.96
CA ARG A 248 7.12 -8.21 -0.11
C ARG A 248 6.04 -7.61 0.79
N THR A 249 6.32 -6.48 1.46
CA THR A 249 5.34 -5.91 2.39
C THR A 249 4.15 -5.28 1.68
N VAL A 250 4.35 -4.70 0.50
CA VAL A 250 3.26 -4.15 -0.33
C VAL A 250 2.41 -5.28 -0.92
N ALA A 251 3.04 -6.36 -1.40
CA ALA A 251 2.33 -7.55 -1.89
C ALA A 251 1.44 -8.18 -0.81
N ILE A 252 1.99 -8.41 0.40
CA ILE A 252 1.21 -8.94 1.54
C ILE A 252 0.05 -7.98 1.90
N SER A 253 0.27 -6.68 1.87
CA SER A 253 -0.80 -5.71 2.13
C SER A 253 -1.92 -5.80 1.09
N LYS A 254 -1.57 -5.96 -0.19
CA LYS A 254 -2.53 -6.15 -1.28
C LYS A 254 -3.29 -7.49 -1.15
N GLU A 255 -2.58 -8.58 -0.81
CA GLU A 255 -3.20 -9.89 -0.52
C GLU A 255 -4.25 -9.80 0.61
N LEU A 256 -4.00 -8.98 1.62
CA LEU A 256 -4.93 -8.70 2.71
C LEU A 256 -6.06 -7.72 2.34
N GLY A 257 -6.16 -7.30 1.08
CA GLY A 257 -7.20 -6.40 0.59
C GLY A 257 -6.90 -4.90 0.76
N TYR A 258 -5.66 -4.53 1.12
CA TYR A 258 -5.31 -3.14 1.36
C TYR A 258 -4.71 -2.44 0.14
N LYS A 259 -5.09 -1.17 -0.04
CA LYS A 259 -4.37 -0.22 -0.89
C LYS A 259 -3.28 0.47 -0.04
N THR A 260 -2.02 0.33 -0.45
CA THR A 260 -0.89 0.99 0.21
C THR A 260 -0.85 2.47 -0.13
N VAL A 261 -0.82 3.35 0.87
CA VAL A 261 -0.88 4.81 0.68
C VAL A 261 0.37 5.48 1.23
N LEU A 262 1.14 6.13 0.35
CA LEU A 262 2.22 7.05 0.69
C LEU A 262 1.73 8.50 0.47
N TRP A 263 2.65 9.46 0.26
CA TRP A 263 2.29 10.88 0.14
C TRP A 263 3.21 11.61 -0.84
N SER A 264 2.78 12.72 -1.35
CA SER A 264 3.54 13.59 -2.25
C SER A 264 3.79 15.00 -1.71
N SER A 265 3.22 15.31 -0.54
CA SER A 265 3.48 16.54 0.20
C SER A 265 3.48 16.24 1.70
N ALA A 266 4.51 16.66 2.40
CA ALA A 266 4.65 16.57 3.85
C ALA A 266 5.70 17.55 4.34
N TYR A 267 5.73 17.82 5.65
CA TYR A 267 6.82 18.54 6.31
C TYR A 267 7.10 17.96 7.71
N ASP A 268 7.99 18.56 8.50
CA ASP A 268 8.41 18.06 9.81
C ASP A 268 7.47 18.48 10.96
N ASP A 269 6.17 18.25 10.80
CA ASP A 269 5.09 18.56 11.75
C ASP A 269 4.88 17.50 12.83
N TRP A 270 5.46 16.32 12.65
CA TRP A 270 5.46 15.23 13.63
C TRP A 270 6.31 15.51 14.86
N ASP A 271 7.24 16.46 14.78
CA ASP A 271 8.14 16.81 15.89
C ASP A 271 7.46 17.78 16.85
N VAL A 272 6.96 17.24 17.96
CA VAL A 272 6.26 18.03 19.00
C VAL A 272 7.12 19.10 19.66
N ASN A 273 8.45 19.06 19.48
CA ASN A 273 9.36 20.10 19.96
C ASN A 273 9.47 21.29 18.98
N LYS A 274 8.90 21.17 17.78
CA LYS A 274 8.95 22.19 16.73
C LYS A 274 7.57 22.83 16.51
N GLN A 275 6.94 23.30 17.55
CA GLN A 275 5.66 23.99 17.51
C GLN A 275 5.80 25.52 17.45
N GLY A 276 4.73 26.23 17.07
CA GLY A 276 4.71 27.71 16.98
C GLY A 276 5.40 28.25 15.74
N ARG A 277 5.47 27.47 14.65
CA ARG A 277 6.08 27.84 13.38
C ARG A 277 5.04 28.08 12.27
N LEU A 278 3.95 28.80 12.59
CA LEU A 278 2.78 28.97 11.71
C LEU A 278 3.16 29.40 10.28
N GLU A 279 3.99 30.45 10.14
CA GLU A 279 4.45 30.92 8.82
C GLU A 279 5.24 29.84 8.04
N TYR A 280 6.06 29.07 8.76
CA TYR A 280 6.80 27.96 8.16
C TYR A 280 5.85 26.85 7.72
N ALA A 281 4.93 26.41 8.59
CA ALA A 281 3.94 25.39 8.32
C ALA A 281 3.09 25.76 7.10
N LYS A 282 2.51 26.97 7.10
CA LYS A 282 1.73 27.51 5.98
C LYS A 282 2.54 27.52 4.67
N LYS A 283 3.78 28.00 4.72
CA LYS A 283 4.67 28.01 3.55
C LYS A 283 4.96 26.61 3.03
N MET A 284 5.18 25.62 3.93
CA MET A 284 5.46 24.24 3.53
C MET A 284 4.26 23.58 2.87
N ILE A 285 3.06 23.87 3.34
CA ILE A 285 1.84 23.29 2.77
C ILE A 285 1.48 24.00 1.45
N VAL A 286 1.35 25.32 1.46
CA VAL A 286 0.80 26.08 0.32
C VAL A 286 1.77 26.18 -0.87
N ASN A 287 3.08 26.29 -0.63
CA ASN A 287 4.07 26.44 -1.72
C ASN A 287 4.44 25.13 -2.40
N TYR A 288 4.16 23.99 -1.76
CA TYR A 288 4.53 22.66 -2.29
C TYR A 288 3.31 21.80 -2.64
N VAL A 289 2.09 22.40 -2.61
CA VAL A 289 0.91 21.74 -3.18
C VAL A 289 1.06 21.57 -4.69
N HIS A 290 0.48 20.55 -5.24
CA HIS A 290 0.47 20.26 -6.68
C HIS A 290 -0.79 19.47 -7.06
N ASN A 291 -1.08 19.37 -8.35
CA ASN A 291 -2.21 18.58 -8.85
C ASN A 291 -2.10 17.11 -8.43
N GLY A 292 -3.19 16.53 -7.97
CA GLY A 292 -3.24 15.17 -7.46
C GLY A 292 -2.44 14.96 -6.16
N CYS A 293 -2.34 16.00 -5.32
CA CYS A 293 -1.54 15.96 -4.09
C CYS A 293 -2.13 14.99 -3.06
N VAL A 294 -1.37 14.00 -2.64
CA VAL A 294 -1.62 13.25 -1.41
C VAL A 294 -0.83 13.94 -0.29
N MET A 295 -1.54 14.64 0.58
CA MET A 295 -0.95 15.49 1.61
C MET A 295 -0.91 14.74 2.95
N LEU A 296 0.29 14.58 3.50
CA LEU A 296 0.49 14.04 4.85
C LEU A 296 0.68 15.16 5.85
N LEU A 297 -0.15 15.18 6.86
CA LEU A 297 -0.03 15.97 8.08
C LEU A 297 -0.09 15.06 9.32
N HIS A 298 0.26 15.59 10.49
CA HIS A 298 0.13 14.88 11.77
C HIS A 298 -0.72 15.72 12.73
N ALA A 299 -1.68 15.08 13.39
CA ALA A 299 -2.58 15.77 14.32
C ALA A 299 -1.92 16.13 15.67
N VAL A 300 -0.69 15.71 15.89
CA VAL A 300 0.12 16.15 17.04
C VAL A 300 0.63 17.59 16.90
N SER A 301 0.45 18.22 15.74
CA SER A 301 0.93 19.56 15.43
C SER A 301 -0.10 20.63 15.82
N LYS A 302 0.30 21.49 16.76
CA LYS A 302 -0.45 22.70 17.10
C LYS A 302 -0.58 23.64 15.89
N ASP A 303 0.50 23.77 15.10
CA ASP A 303 0.54 24.65 13.93
C ASP A 303 -0.48 24.20 12.88
N ASN A 304 -0.60 22.89 12.60
CA ASN A 304 -1.62 22.35 11.72
C ASN A 304 -3.02 22.67 12.22
N THR A 305 -3.26 22.46 13.53
CA THR A 305 -4.58 22.70 14.16
C THR A 305 -5.02 24.15 14.00
N GLU A 306 -4.11 25.09 14.25
CA GLU A 306 -4.42 26.53 14.16
C GLU A 306 -4.62 27.03 12.72
N LEU A 307 -3.94 26.39 11.75
CA LEU A 307 -3.92 26.82 10.34
C LEU A 307 -4.89 26.07 9.43
N LEU A 308 -5.40 24.92 9.83
CA LEU A 308 -6.07 23.98 8.91
C LEU A 308 -7.23 24.64 8.15
N GLY A 309 -8.12 25.37 8.84
CA GLY A 309 -9.26 26.04 8.21
C GLY A 309 -8.82 27.12 7.20
N GLU A 310 -7.79 27.91 7.55
CA GLU A 310 -7.23 28.93 6.66
C GLU A 310 -6.57 28.30 5.43
N ILE A 311 -5.83 27.22 5.63
CA ILE A 311 -5.14 26.48 4.55
C ILE A 311 -6.15 25.90 3.56
N ILE A 312 -7.24 25.28 4.06
CA ILE A 312 -8.30 24.74 3.20
C ILE A 312 -8.90 25.85 2.34
N ASP A 313 -9.24 27.01 2.94
CA ASP A 313 -9.79 28.14 2.21
C ASP A 313 -8.79 28.70 1.17
N GLU A 314 -7.51 28.83 1.53
CA GLU A 314 -6.48 29.31 0.61
C GLU A 314 -6.27 28.38 -0.57
N LEU A 315 -6.24 27.06 -0.34
CA LEU A 315 -6.07 26.06 -1.39
C LEU A 315 -7.31 25.99 -2.31
N ARG A 316 -8.51 26.10 -1.75
CA ARG A 316 -9.76 26.23 -2.53
C ARG A 316 -9.75 27.50 -3.39
N ASN A 317 -9.28 28.64 -2.86
CA ASN A 317 -9.13 29.90 -3.63
C ASN A 317 -8.11 29.77 -4.77
N LYS A 318 -7.14 28.84 -4.67
CA LYS A 318 -6.22 28.47 -5.76
C LYS A 318 -6.86 27.50 -6.78
N GLY A 319 -8.10 27.09 -6.55
CA GLY A 319 -8.87 26.20 -7.41
C GLY A 319 -8.67 24.71 -7.10
N TYR A 320 -8.11 24.35 -5.94
CA TYR A 320 -8.02 22.96 -5.51
C TYR A 320 -9.34 22.50 -4.88
N GLU A 321 -9.68 21.23 -5.14
CA GLU A 321 -10.75 20.51 -4.51
C GLU A 321 -10.18 19.47 -3.54
N PHE A 322 -10.80 19.31 -2.37
CA PHE A 322 -10.45 18.23 -1.43
C PHE A 322 -11.38 17.05 -1.68
N ARG A 323 -10.81 15.86 -1.94
CA ARG A 323 -11.56 14.63 -2.17
C ARG A 323 -11.15 13.53 -1.21
N SER A 324 -12.07 12.60 -0.98
CA SER A 324 -11.80 11.33 -0.29
C SER A 324 -10.89 10.43 -1.11
N LEU A 325 -10.09 9.57 -0.45
CA LEU A 325 -9.32 8.53 -1.15
C LEU A 325 -10.22 7.51 -1.88
N GLU A 326 -11.50 7.40 -1.53
CA GLU A 326 -12.47 6.60 -2.29
C GLU A 326 -12.68 7.11 -3.72
N GLU A 327 -12.47 8.41 -3.92
CA GLU A 327 -12.56 9.08 -5.22
C GLU A 327 -11.21 9.17 -5.95
N PHE A 328 -10.20 8.43 -5.46
CA PHE A 328 -8.85 8.51 -6.00
C PHE A 328 -8.79 8.08 -7.47
N GLN A 329 -8.11 8.89 -8.27
CA GLN A 329 -7.85 8.63 -9.69
C GLN A 329 -6.33 8.67 -9.95
N TYR A 330 -5.84 7.60 -10.59
CA TYR A 330 -4.42 7.44 -10.95
C TYR A 330 -3.97 8.39 -12.06
#